data_947eaf5fc5c017d75a1a6ddea482b4ed
#
_entry.id   947eaf5fc5c017d75a1a6ddea482b4ed
#
_cell.length_a   1.000
_cell.length_b   1.000
_cell.length_c   1.000
_cell.angle_alpha   90.00
_cell.angle_beta   90.00
_cell.angle_gamma   90.00
#
_symmetry.space_group_name_H-M   'P 1'
#
loop_
_entity.id
_entity.type
_entity.pdbx_description
1 polymer ?
#
loop_
_entity_poly.entity_id
_entity_poly.type
_entity_poly.pdbx_seq_one_letter_code
_entity_poly.pdbx_strand_id
1 'polypeptide(L)'
;MKNLILYDGPSVIDGSPIVAILTGLANATRNAGTGDMLQLYIIRSDMMPEVARHTGADAAICGDCPMRGRIVSLDEAREIAATLPAKQRTQLIKRIKTAQDKGQDTINIERACYVIVSQAPTIIFKAYRRGLYREATPEEAAQYVRGRALRIGAYGDSAALPAGVVEPLAAVADTVTNYTHSACYDMSRAKQLAQFTMLSADNLKQAKRYWKTGARTFRVSSAWTLIDGVRRVNDIAPDESQCPKTISKKVSCIDCGLCDGLKRGIKNSIVAPSHGNGAAYHAAL
;
A
#
# COMPACT_ATOMS: atom_id res chain seq x y z
N MET A 1 -22.16 -13.31 -2.28
CA MET A 1 -21.61 -13.44 -0.90
C MET A 1 -21.25 -12.06 -0.40
N LYS A 2 -21.47 -11.71 0.89
CA LYS A 2 -21.05 -10.42 1.46
C LYS A 2 -19.54 -10.41 1.70
N ASN A 3 -18.90 -9.25 1.57
CA ASN A 3 -17.52 -9.04 2.01
C ASN A 3 -17.42 -9.24 3.53
N LEU A 4 -16.21 -9.51 4.05
CA LEU A 4 -15.98 -9.93 5.43
C LEU A 4 -15.16 -8.90 6.20
N ILE A 5 -15.58 -8.61 7.44
CA ILE A 5 -14.77 -7.93 8.44
C ILE A 5 -13.98 -9.02 9.18
N LEU A 6 -12.65 -8.95 9.12
CA LEU A 6 -11.74 -9.92 9.74
C LEU A 6 -11.17 -9.43 11.06
N TYR A 7 -11.15 -8.13 11.24
CA TYR A 7 -10.66 -7.46 12.43
C TYR A 7 -11.32 -6.09 12.54
N ASP A 8 -11.75 -5.73 13.72
CA ASP A 8 -12.21 -4.39 14.08
C ASP A 8 -11.70 -4.10 15.51
N GLY A 9 -10.71 -3.22 15.62
CA GLY A 9 -10.04 -2.99 16.90
C GLY A 9 -8.85 -2.03 16.79
N PRO A 10 -7.98 -1.97 17.82
CA PRO A 10 -6.86 -1.05 17.85
C PRO A 10 -5.75 -1.45 16.86
N SER A 11 -5.16 -0.46 16.19
CA SER A 11 -3.93 -0.64 15.41
C SER A 11 -2.76 -1.02 16.32
N VAL A 12 -1.95 -1.97 15.87
CA VAL A 12 -0.68 -2.32 16.56
C VAL A 12 0.32 -1.17 16.49
N ILE A 13 0.19 -0.27 15.50
CA ILE A 13 1.13 0.84 15.30
C ILE A 13 0.95 1.92 16.40
N ASP A 14 -0.29 2.34 16.67
CA ASP A 14 -0.55 3.51 17.53
C ASP A 14 -1.80 3.39 18.43
N GLY A 15 -2.47 2.23 18.44
CA GLY A 15 -3.68 2.00 19.21
C GLY A 15 -4.97 2.61 18.63
N SER A 16 -4.89 3.32 17.52
CA SER A 16 -6.06 3.93 16.87
C SER A 16 -7.03 2.88 16.32
N PRO A 17 -8.35 3.17 16.27
CA PRO A 17 -9.34 2.22 15.79
C PRO A 17 -9.21 2.00 14.27
N ILE A 18 -9.05 0.73 13.89
CA ILE A 18 -8.93 0.28 12.49
C ILE A 18 -9.83 -0.90 12.21
N VAL A 19 -10.12 -1.13 10.93
CA VAL A 19 -10.86 -2.31 10.48
C VAL A 19 -10.17 -2.94 9.27
N ALA A 20 -10.11 -4.28 9.24
CA ALA A 20 -9.62 -5.07 8.11
C ALA A 20 -10.79 -5.75 7.40
N ILE A 21 -10.95 -5.48 6.09
CA ILE A 21 -12.09 -5.91 5.30
C ILE A 21 -11.62 -6.67 4.07
N LEU A 22 -12.01 -7.94 3.96
CA LEU A 22 -11.78 -8.79 2.79
C LEU A 22 -12.89 -8.59 1.77
N THR A 23 -12.50 -8.26 0.54
CA THR A 23 -13.41 -7.96 -0.58
C THR A 23 -13.12 -8.83 -1.80
N GLY A 24 -14.02 -8.80 -2.80
CA GLY A 24 -13.88 -9.59 -4.03
C GLY A 24 -14.50 -10.99 -3.92
N LEU A 25 -15.26 -11.29 -2.86
CA LEU A 25 -15.82 -12.62 -2.64
C LEU A 25 -16.98 -12.95 -3.61
N ALA A 26 -17.78 -11.95 -3.98
CA ALA A 26 -18.94 -12.13 -4.84
C ALA A 26 -18.65 -11.85 -6.32
N ASN A 27 -17.81 -10.89 -6.60
CA ASN A 27 -17.52 -10.41 -7.94
C ASN A 27 -16.01 -10.31 -8.16
N ALA A 28 -15.58 -10.65 -9.38
CA ALA A 28 -14.21 -10.48 -9.80
C ALA A 28 -13.72 -9.04 -9.65
N THR A 29 -12.51 -8.88 -9.19
CA THR A 29 -11.86 -7.58 -9.10
C THR A 29 -11.47 -7.10 -10.50
N ARG A 30 -12.03 -5.97 -10.96
CA ARG A 30 -11.73 -5.39 -12.27
C ARG A 30 -10.44 -4.56 -12.31
N ASN A 31 -9.45 -4.90 -11.51
CA ASN A 31 -8.18 -4.19 -11.50
C ASN A 31 -7.23 -4.79 -12.55
N ALA A 32 -7.04 -4.08 -13.66
CA ALA A 32 -6.14 -4.51 -14.75
C ALA A 32 -4.67 -4.69 -14.32
N GLY A 33 -4.26 -4.09 -13.20
CA GLY A 33 -2.90 -4.23 -12.67
C GLY A 33 -2.69 -5.53 -11.89
N THR A 34 -3.64 -5.88 -11.03
CA THR A 34 -3.53 -7.04 -10.13
C THR A 34 -4.21 -8.30 -10.69
N GLY A 35 -5.17 -8.15 -11.59
CA GLY A 35 -6.06 -9.23 -12.00
C GLY A 35 -7.16 -9.47 -10.96
N ASP A 36 -7.82 -10.62 -11.04
CA ASP A 36 -8.93 -11.02 -10.15
C ASP A 36 -8.41 -11.59 -8.82
N MET A 37 -7.77 -10.73 -8.03
CA MET A 37 -7.33 -11.06 -6.68
C MET A 37 -8.37 -10.64 -5.64
N LEU A 38 -8.60 -11.46 -4.62
CA LEU A 38 -9.22 -11.00 -3.38
C LEU A 38 -8.40 -9.86 -2.80
N GLN A 39 -9.05 -8.87 -2.19
CA GLN A 39 -8.34 -7.69 -1.67
C GLN A 39 -8.68 -7.46 -0.21
N LEU A 40 -7.64 -7.37 0.62
CA LEU A 40 -7.77 -6.97 2.01
C LEU A 40 -7.43 -5.49 2.13
N TYR A 41 -8.40 -4.72 2.62
CA TYR A 41 -8.27 -3.31 2.95
C TYR A 41 -8.13 -3.13 4.45
N ILE A 42 -7.22 -2.29 4.87
CA ILE A 42 -7.02 -1.88 6.27
C ILE A 42 -7.25 -0.38 6.30
N ILE A 43 -8.26 0.06 7.02
CA ILE A 43 -8.71 1.46 7.05
C ILE A 43 -9.00 1.89 8.49
N ARG A 44 -9.00 3.20 8.75
CA ARG A 44 -9.55 3.73 10.00
C ARG A 44 -11.05 3.37 10.07
N SER A 45 -11.50 2.86 11.22
CA SER A 45 -12.91 2.50 11.40
C SER A 45 -13.78 3.69 11.82
N ASP A 46 -13.17 4.71 12.40
CA ASP A 46 -13.82 5.90 12.96
C ASP A 46 -13.90 7.11 12.02
N MET A 47 -13.07 7.15 10.96
CA MET A 47 -13.03 8.31 10.06
C MET A 47 -12.87 7.94 8.60
N MET A 48 -13.35 8.82 7.72
CA MET A 48 -13.21 8.66 6.26
C MET A 48 -11.74 8.58 5.86
N PRO A 49 -11.37 7.66 4.94
CA PRO A 49 -9.99 7.54 4.44
C PRO A 49 -9.42 8.85 3.88
N GLU A 50 -10.23 9.69 3.25
CA GLU A 50 -9.80 11.01 2.77
C GLU A 50 -9.45 11.95 3.92
N VAL A 51 -10.23 11.93 5.01
CA VAL A 51 -9.97 12.72 6.22
C VAL A 51 -8.69 12.23 6.87
N ALA A 52 -8.55 10.91 7.10
CA ALA A 52 -7.35 10.31 7.67
C ALA A 52 -6.08 10.73 6.90
N ARG A 53 -6.13 10.72 5.56
CA ARG A 53 -5.02 11.17 4.72
C ARG A 53 -4.68 12.65 4.89
N HIS A 54 -5.67 13.53 5.04
CA HIS A 54 -5.44 14.97 5.15
C HIS A 54 -4.98 15.40 6.53
N THR A 55 -5.39 14.67 7.57
CA THR A 55 -5.01 14.93 8.96
C THR A 55 -3.75 14.17 9.41
N GLY A 56 -3.25 13.24 8.58
CA GLY A 56 -2.14 12.36 8.95
C GLY A 56 -2.55 11.16 9.80
N ALA A 57 -3.84 11.02 10.14
CA ALA A 57 -4.35 9.91 10.91
C ALA A 57 -4.26 8.55 10.18
N ASP A 58 -3.93 8.55 8.88
CA ASP A 58 -3.58 7.35 8.13
C ASP A 58 -2.24 6.72 8.58
N ALA A 59 -1.48 7.38 9.50
CA ALA A 59 -0.36 6.77 10.20
C ALA A 59 -0.74 5.48 10.92
N ALA A 60 -1.94 5.43 11.48
CA ALA A 60 -2.48 4.25 12.15
C ALA A 60 -2.51 2.97 11.28
N ILE A 61 -2.57 3.13 9.96
CA ILE A 61 -2.66 2.02 9.01
C ILE A 61 -1.47 1.92 8.06
N CYS A 62 -0.59 2.91 8.04
CA CYS A 62 0.54 2.96 7.13
C CYS A 62 1.88 3.24 7.83
N GLY A 63 1.88 3.48 9.14
CA GLY A 63 3.08 3.84 9.91
C GLY A 63 3.82 5.03 9.32
N ASP A 64 5.14 4.96 9.33
CA ASP A 64 6.02 5.98 8.76
C ASP A 64 6.33 5.78 7.27
N CYS A 65 5.43 5.14 6.53
CA CYS A 65 5.60 4.98 5.09
C CYS A 65 5.86 6.34 4.42
N PRO A 66 7.01 6.57 3.79
CA PRO A 66 7.36 7.89 3.24
C PRO A 66 6.45 8.28 2.07
N MET A 67 5.80 7.30 1.43
CA MET A 67 4.85 7.57 0.34
C MET A 67 3.55 8.22 0.81
N ARG A 68 3.29 8.31 2.12
CA ARG A 68 2.12 9.02 2.67
C ARG A 68 2.14 10.51 2.37
N GLY A 69 3.33 11.06 2.15
CA GLY A 69 3.55 12.49 2.05
C GLY A 69 3.63 13.15 3.43
N ARG A 70 3.63 14.47 3.43
CA ARG A 70 3.82 15.32 4.61
C ARG A 70 2.56 16.15 4.88
N ILE A 71 2.15 16.24 6.14
CA ILE A 71 1.07 17.11 6.58
C ILE A 71 1.69 18.47 6.96
N VAL A 72 1.15 19.51 6.37
CA VAL A 72 1.57 20.89 6.62
C VAL A 72 0.35 21.78 6.86
N SER A 73 0.54 22.92 7.55
CA SER A 73 -0.47 23.96 7.64
C SER A 73 -0.77 24.56 6.25
N LEU A 74 -1.92 25.21 6.10
CA LEU A 74 -2.21 25.89 4.84
C LEU A 74 -1.26 27.06 4.55
N ASP A 75 -0.71 27.70 5.61
CA ASP A 75 0.26 28.78 5.45
C ASP A 75 1.61 28.24 4.99
N GLU A 76 2.15 27.20 5.63
CA GLU A 76 3.35 26.50 5.16
C GLU A 76 3.19 26.00 3.72
N ALA A 77 2.01 25.47 3.36
CA ALA A 77 1.73 25.05 1.99
C ALA A 77 1.77 26.21 0.98
N ARG A 78 1.38 27.43 1.37
CA ARG A 78 1.51 28.63 0.52
C ARG A 78 2.97 29.04 0.33
N GLU A 79 3.76 29.00 1.40
CA GLU A 79 5.20 29.27 1.33
C GLU A 79 5.89 28.28 0.38
N ILE A 80 5.61 27.00 0.53
CA ILE A 80 6.11 25.96 -0.38
C ILE A 80 5.64 26.22 -1.82
N ALA A 81 4.37 26.57 -2.03
CA ALA A 81 3.84 26.87 -3.36
C ALA A 81 4.61 28.01 -4.05
N ALA A 82 5.06 29.01 -3.28
CA ALA A 82 5.80 30.15 -3.82
C ALA A 82 7.16 29.74 -4.45
N THR A 83 7.78 28.65 -3.95
CA THR A 83 9.06 28.13 -4.46
C THR A 83 8.93 27.18 -5.66
N LEU A 84 7.72 26.70 -5.95
CA LEU A 84 7.48 25.69 -6.98
C LEU A 84 7.40 26.29 -8.40
N PRO A 85 7.73 25.49 -9.44
CA PRO A 85 7.47 25.84 -10.83
C PRO A 85 5.98 26.15 -11.08
N ALA A 86 5.66 27.03 -12.01
CA ALA A 86 4.32 27.58 -12.24
C ALA A 86 3.19 26.54 -12.27
N LYS A 87 3.39 25.43 -12.99
CA LYS A 87 2.38 24.35 -13.08
C LYS A 87 2.11 23.68 -11.74
N GLN A 88 3.15 23.36 -10.97
CA GLN A 88 3.03 22.72 -9.65
C GLN A 88 2.44 23.70 -8.64
N ARG A 89 2.87 24.96 -8.68
CA ARG A 89 2.31 26.06 -7.88
C ARG A 89 0.79 26.18 -8.07
N THR A 90 0.33 26.27 -9.30
CA THR A 90 -1.11 26.38 -9.62
C THR A 90 -1.89 25.19 -9.07
N GLN A 91 -1.35 23.98 -9.19
CA GLN A 91 -1.99 22.78 -8.66
C GLN A 91 -2.07 22.79 -7.13
N LEU A 92 -0.99 23.18 -6.45
CA LEU A 92 -0.97 23.23 -4.98
C LEU A 92 -1.90 24.32 -4.46
N ILE A 93 -1.90 25.52 -5.04
CA ILE A 93 -2.83 26.61 -4.66
C ILE A 93 -4.30 26.19 -4.82
N LYS A 94 -4.65 25.48 -5.91
CA LYS A 94 -6.02 24.94 -6.08
C LYS A 94 -6.38 23.96 -4.96
N ARG A 95 -5.44 23.11 -4.53
CA ARG A 95 -5.66 22.15 -3.44
C ARG A 95 -5.81 22.86 -2.09
N ILE A 96 -4.99 23.90 -1.82
CA ILE A 96 -5.09 24.74 -0.63
C ILE A 96 -6.49 25.37 -0.56
N LYS A 97 -6.94 26.00 -1.64
CA LYS A 97 -8.30 26.58 -1.72
C LYS A 97 -9.38 25.54 -1.43
N THR A 98 -9.28 24.35 -2.03
CA THR A 98 -10.23 23.26 -1.78
C THR A 98 -10.23 22.80 -0.32
N ALA A 99 -9.08 22.78 0.35
CA ALA A 99 -8.97 22.46 1.77
C ALA A 99 -9.62 23.55 2.64
N GLN A 100 -9.37 24.83 2.34
CA GLN A 100 -10.03 25.96 3.00
C GLN A 100 -11.55 25.94 2.87
N ASP A 101 -12.06 25.70 1.64
CA ASP A 101 -13.51 25.60 1.37
C ASP A 101 -14.16 24.46 2.17
N LYS A 102 -13.38 23.46 2.60
CA LYS A 102 -13.81 22.33 3.45
C LYS A 102 -13.57 22.58 4.95
N GLY A 103 -13.10 23.74 5.36
CA GLY A 103 -12.77 24.05 6.75
C GLY A 103 -11.59 23.25 7.32
N GLN A 104 -10.64 22.86 6.46
CA GLN A 104 -9.43 22.14 6.88
C GLN A 104 -8.29 23.13 7.14
N ASP A 105 -7.56 22.93 8.23
CA ASP A 105 -6.40 23.78 8.61
C ASP A 105 -5.08 23.22 8.08
N THR A 106 -5.08 22.01 7.60
CA THR A 106 -3.90 21.30 7.11
C THR A 106 -4.16 20.66 5.73
N ILE A 107 -3.07 20.35 5.04
CA ILE A 107 -3.10 19.65 3.75
C ILE A 107 -1.95 18.64 3.67
N ASN A 108 -2.22 17.49 3.08
CA ASN A 108 -1.18 16.53 2.76
C ASN A 108 -0.49 16.93 1.44
N ILE A 109 0.82 17.10 1.45
CA ILE A 109 1.63 17.39 0.26
C ILE A 109 2.63 16.27 -0.02
N GLU A 110 3.26 16.29 -1.19
CA GLU A 110 4.35 15.36 -1.57
C GLU A 110 3.97 13.86 -1.48
N ARG A 111 2.68 13.56 -1.57
CA ARG A 111 2.20 12.18 -1.52
C ARG A 111 2.60 11.41 -2.77
N ALA A 112 3.46 10.40 -2.60
CA ALA A 112 3.90 9.49 -3.66
C ALA A 112 3.04 8.20 -3.75
N CYS A 113 2.20 7.90 -2.75
CA CYS A 113 1.36 6.70 -2.74
C CYS A 113 0.38 6.69 -3.91
N TYR A 114 0.36 5.57 -4.65
CA TYR A 114 -0.48 5.37 -5.83
C TYR A 114 -1.94 5.05 -5.51
N VAL A 115 -2.29 4.76 -4.25
CA VAL A 115 -3.68 4.46 -3.86
C VAL A 115 -4.55 5.71 -3.96
N ILE A 116 -5.58 5.65 -4.79
CA ILE A 116 -6.60 6.71 -4.92
C ILE A 116 -7.64 6.51 -3.82
N VAL A 117 -7.47 7.24 -2.72
CA VAL A 117 -8.24 7.06 -1.49
C VAL A 117 -9.73 7.35 -1.68
N SER A 118 -10.09 8.29 -2.58
CA SER A 118 -11.48 8.65 -2.91
C SER A 118 -12.26 7.58 -3.68
N GLN A 119 -11.60 6.54 -4.14
CA GLN A 119 -12.22 5.41 -4.84
C GLN A 119 -12.53 4.25 -3.88
N ALA A 120 -11.95 3.08 -4.11
CA ALA A 120 -12.26 1.86 -3.37
C ALA A 120 -12.19 2.03 -1.84
N PRO A 121 -11.15 2.64 -1.23
CA PRO A 121 -11.11 2.81 0.21
C PRO A 121 -12.32 3.56 0.78
N THR A 122 -12.73 4.65 0.12
CA THR A 122 -13.91 5.45 0.54
C THR A 122 -15.22 4.69 0.35
N ILE A 123 -15.38 3.94 -0.74
CA ILE A 123 -16.57 3.12 -0.99
C ILE A 123 -16.68 2.02 0.08
N ILE A 124 -15.58 1.36 0.40
CA ILE A 124 -15.52 0.29 1.41
C ILE A 124 -15.84 0.85 2.80
N PHE A 125 -15.26 1.98 3.18
CA PHE A 125 -15.57 2.65 4.45
C PHE A 125 -17.07 2.98 4.56
N LYS A 126 -17.66 3.58 3.53
CA LYS A 126 -19.10 3.91 3.53
C LYS A 126 -19.98 2.66 3.65
N ALA A 127 -19.60 1.56 3.02
CA ALA A 127 -20.32 0.29 3.13
C ALA A 127 -20.17 -0.34 4.53
N TYR A 128 -18.97 -0.28 5.11
CA TYR A 128 -18.71 -0.70 6.49
C TYR A 128 -19.58 0.10 7.47
N ARG A 129 -19.58 1.43 7.40
CA ARG A 129 -20.40 2.30 8.28
C ARG A 129 -21.91 2.08 8.16
N ARG A 130 -22.38 1.47 7.07
CA ARG A 130 -23.79 1.06 6.88
C ARG A 130 -24.08 -0.38 7.32
N GLY A 131 -23.09 -1.09 7.91
CA GLY A 131 -23.24 -2.47 8.35
C GLY A 131 -23.49 -3.47 7.21
N LEU A 132 -22.96 -3.22 6.02
CA LEU A 132 -23.21 -4.08 4.85
C LEU A 132 -22.29 -5.33 4.82
N TYR A 133 -21.28 -5.39 5.65
CA TYR A 133 -20.34 -6.48 5.72
C TYR A 133 -20.66 -7.43 6.87
N ARG A 134 -20.23 -8.68 6.76
CA ARG A 134 -20.37 -9.71 7.80
C ARG A 134 -19.05 -9.87 8.54
N GLU A 135 -19.09 -10.00 9.84
CA GLU A 135 -17.95 -10.44 10.63
C GLU A 135 -17.63 -11.90 10.36
N ALA A 136 -16.35 -12.22 10.35
CA ALA A 136 -15.83 -13.56 10.21
C ALA A 136 -14.46 -13.66 10.88
N THR A 137 -14.15 -14.81 11.46
CA THR A 137 -12.79 -15.07 11.93
C THR A 137 -11.82 -15.21 10.76
N PRO A 138 -10.51 -14.97 10.96
CA PRO A 138 -9.51 -15.23 9.92
C PRO A 138 -9.54 -16.67 9.40
N GLU A 139 -9.81 -17.66 10.25
CA GLU A 139 -9.90 -19.08 9.91
C GLU A 139 -11.13 -19.38 9.02
N GLU A 140 -12.29 -18.77 9.34
CA GLU A 140 -13.47 -18.84 8.48
C GLU A 140 -13.21 -18.20 7.13
N ALA A 141 -12.58 -17.02 7.12
CA ALA A 141 -12.25 -16.33 5.89
C ALA A 141 -11.25 -17.08 5.02
N ALA A 142 -10.31 -17.81 5.63
CA ALA A 142 -9.33 -18.65 4.94
C ALA A 142 -10.01 -19.71 4.04
N GLN A 143 -11.20 -20.19 4.40
CA GLN A 143 -11.96 -21.14 3.57
C GLN A 143 -12.35 -20.53 2.22
N TYR A 144 -12.65 -19.24 2.17
CA TYR A 144 -13.00 -18.51 0.93
C TYR A 144 -11.77 -18.05 0.13
N VAL A 145 -10.61 -17.99 0.79
CA VAL A 145 -9.32 -17.60 0.16
C VAL A 145 -8.62 -18.81 -0.47
N ARG A 146 -8.88 -20.01 0.04
CA ARG A 146 -8.24 -21.25 -0.44
C ARG A 146 -8.38 -21.40 -1.95
N GLY A 147 -7.25 -21.63 -2.62
CA GLY A 147 -7.20 -21.76 -4.08
C GLY A 147 -7.43 -20.48 -4.86
N ARG A 148 -7.37 -19.32 -4.20
CA ARG A 148 -7.54 -18.01 -4.83
C ARG A 148 -6.32 -17.10 -4.57
N ALA A 149 -6.16 -16.12 -5.43
CA ALA A 149 -5.14 -15.10 -5.25
C ALA A 149 -5.60 -14.03 -4.26
N LEU A 150 -4.69 -13.57 -3.39
CA LEU A 150 -4.94 -12.60 -2.34
C LEU A 150 -3.96 -11.43 -2.41
N ARG A 151 -4.49 -10.21 -2.43
CA ARG A 151 -3.73 -8.98 -2.21
C ARG A 151 -4.01 -8.46 -0.80
N ILE A 152 -3.00 -8.50 0.06
CA ILE A 152 -3.05 -7.95 1.40
C ILE A 152 -2.57 -6.48 1.32
N GLY A 153 -3.23 -5.59 2.06
CA GLY A 153 -2.88 -4.17 2.04
C GLY A 153 -3.19 -3.49 0.69
N ALA A 154 -4.36 -3.76 0.10
CA ALA A 154 -4.82 -3.00 -1.05
C ALA A 154 -4.91 -1.50 -0.74
N TYR A 155 -5.17 -1.16 0.52
CA TYR A 155 -4.87 0.09 1.20
C TYR A 155 -4.58 -0.22 2.66
N GLY A 156 -3.59 0.46 3.27
CA GLY A 156 -3.07 0.17 4.59
C GLY A 156 -1.98 -0.93 4.57
N ASP A 157 -1.28 -1.06 5.67
CA ASP A 157 -0.15 -1.97 5.87
C ASP A 157 -0.58 -3.13 6.78
N SER A 158 -0.25 -4.36 6.41
CA SER A 158 -0.56 -5.54 7.22
C SER A 158 0.10 -5.53 8.61
N ALA A 159 1.18 -4.79 8.79
CA ALA A 159 1.84 -4.61 10.08
C ALA A 159 0.99 -3.80 11.09
N ALA A 160 -0.05 -3.11 10.63
CA ALA A 160 -1.02 -2.46 11.52
C ALA A 160 -1.96 -3.46 12.24
N LEU A 161 -2.04 -4.69 11.76
CA LEU A 161 -2.92 -5.73 12.29
C LEU A 161 -2.18 -6.60 13.32
N PRO A 162 -2.88 -7.10 14.35
CA PRO A 162 -2.34 -8.11 15.24
C PRO A 162 -1.92 -9.37 14.49
N ALA A 163 -1.01 -10.14 15.11
CA ALA A 163 -0.69 -11.47 14.63
C ALA A 163 -1.94 -12.36 14.58
N GLY A 164 -1.99 -13.28 13.61
CA GLY A 164 -3.12 -14.19 13.44
C GLY A 164 -4.23 -13.68 12.53
N VAL A 165 -4.23 -12.40 12.13
CA VAL A 165 -5.30 -11.89 11.23
C VAL A 165 -5.02 -12.23 9.77
N VAL A 166 -3.79 -12.05 9.29
CA VAL A 166 -3.46 -12.26 7.87
C VAL A 166 -2.80 -13.59 7.58
N GLU A 167 -2.15 -14.20 8.56
CA GLU A 167 -1.39 -15.45 8.44
C GLU A 167 -2.26 -16.62 7.93
N PRO A 168 -3.45 -16.89 8.49
CA PRO A 168 -4.30 -17.98 8.03
C PRO A 168 -4.72 -17.82 6.55
N LEU A 169 -4.98 -16.58 6.12
CA LEU A 169 -5.35 -16.28 4.74
C LEU A 169 -4.16 -16.48 3.80
N ALA A 170 -3.00 -15.93 4.18
CA ALA A 170 -1.79 -16.01 3.37
C ALA A 170 -1.30 -17.46 3.20
N ALA A 171 -1.49 -18.31 4.23
CA ALA A 171 -1.10 -19.71 4.19
C ALA A 171 -1.84 -20.51 3.11
N VAL A 172 -3.14 -20.25 2.90
CA VAL A 172 -4.02 -21.03 2.01
C VAL A 172 -4.24 -20.40 0.64
N ALA A 173 -3.84 -19.14 0.44
CA ALA A 173 -3.94 -18.46 -0.85
C ALA A 173 -2.94 -19.07 -1.86
N ASP A 174 -3.34 -19.25 -3.11
CA ASP A 174 -2.45 -19.73 -4.16
C ASP A 174 -1.37 -18.70 -4.49
N THR A 175 -1.77 -17.46 -4.61
CA THR A 175 -0.87 -16.32 -4.86
C THR A 175 -1.15 -15.23 -3.84
N VAL A 176 -0.07 -14.69 -3.25
CA VAL A 176 -0.14 -13.56 -2.33
C VAL A 176 0.64 -12.38 -2.90
N THR A 177 0.11 -11.17 -2.74
CA THR A 177 0.90 -9.94 -2.84
C THR A 177 0.73 -9.15 -1.57
N ASN A 178 1.82 -8.85 -0.90
CA ASN A 178 1.83 -8.05 0.32
C ASN A 178 3.11 -7.22 0.41
N TYR A 179 2.99 -6.00 0.94
CA TYR A 179 4.10 -5.08 1.13
C TYR A 179 3.97 -4.40 2.48
N THR A 180 5.08 -4.18 3.19
CA THR A 180 5.09 -3.45 4.45
C THR A 180 6.27 -2.50 4.56
N HIS A 181 6.01 -1.27 5.00
CA HIS A 181 7.02 -0.32 5.47
C HIS A 181 7.21 -0.38 6.98
N SER A 182 6.17 -0.79 7.70
CA SER A 182 6.11 -0.67 9.17
C SER A 182 6.79 -1.83 9.91
N ALA A 183 7.15 -2.92 9.21
CA ALA A 183 7.85 -4.06 9.82
C ALA A 183 9.27 -3.74 10.33
N CYS A 184 9.79 -2.54 10.01
CA CYS A 184 11.13 -2.09 10.43
C CYS A 184 11.22 -1.81 11.93
N TYR A 185 10.11 -1.55 12.60
CA TYR A 185 10.06 -1.18 14.02
C TYR A 185 10.14 -2.38 14.95
N ASP A 186 9.67 -3.55 14.50
CA ASP A 186 9.74 -4.81 15.24
C ASP A 186 10.34 -5.90 14.35
N MET A 187 11.59 -6.26 14.60
CA MET A 187 12.30 -7.28 13.82
C MET A 187 11.70 -8.68 14.00
N SER A 188 11.03 -8.97 15.11
CA SER A 188 10.35 -10.26 15.29
C SER A 188 9.13 -10.34 14.39
N ARG A 189 8.33 -9.29 14.37
CA ARG A 189 7.16 -9.18 13.49
C ARG A 189 7.57 -9.13 12.02
N ALA A 190 8.66 -8.43 11.69
CA ALA A 190 9.22 -8.39 10.34
C ALA A 190 9.56 -9.79 9.81
N LYS A 191 10.17 -10.65 10.64
CA LYS A 191 10.49 -12.03 10.27
C LYS A 191 9.23 -12.88 10.03
N GLN A 192 8.21 -12.73 10.87
CA GLN A 192 6.93 -13.43 10.67
C GLN A 192 6.27 -13.01 9.37
N LEU A 193 6.16 -11.70 9.14
CA LEU A 193 5.57 -11.15 7.93
C LEU A 193 6.35 -11.49 6.66
N ALA A 194 7.70 -11.58 6.73
CA ALA A 194 8.55 -11.88 5.58
C ALA A 194 8.21 -13.23 4.90
N GLN A 195 7.54 -14.14 5.59
CA GLN A 195 7.11 -15.41 5.00
C GLN A 195 6.13 -15.22 3.83
N PHE A 196 5.35 -14.14 3.81
CA PHE A 196 4.37 -13.84 2.76
C PHE A 196 4.31 -12.35 2.38
N THR A 197 5.32 -11.56 2.77
CA THR A 197 5.37 -10.12 2.58
C THR A 197 6.72 -9.67 2.04
N MET A 198 6.71 -8.77 1.08
CA MET A 198 7.90 -8.02 0.67
C MET A 198 8.13 -6.86 1.63
N LEU A 199 9.33 -6.72 2.20
CA LEU A 199 9.68 -5.52 2.95
C LEU A 199 9.88 -4.36 1.97
N SER A 200 9.14 -3.28 2.14
CA SER A 200 9.29 -2.08 1.32
C SER A 200 10.62 -1.40 1.68
N ALA A 201 11.43 -1.15 0.66
CA ALA A 201 12.69 -0.45 0.82
C ALA A 201 12.66 0.86 0.01
N ASP A 202 13.02 1.96 0.64
CA ASP A 202 12.98 3.30 0.02
C ASP A 202 14.20 3.54 -0.87
N ASN A 203 15.30 2.81 -0.62
CA ASN A 203 16.52 2.87 -1.40
C ASN A 203 17.30 1.55 -1.34
N LEU A 204 18.32 1.44 -2.18
CA LEU A 204 19.15 0.23 -2.28
C LEU A 204 19.93 -0.08 -0.98
N LYS A 205 20.34 0.94 -0.22
CA LYS A 205 21.04 0.75 1.08
C LYS A 205 20.11 0.05 2.08
N GLN A 206 18.85 0.47 2.15
CA GLN A 206 17.85 -0.15 3.01
C GLN A 206 17.51 -1.57 2.53
N ALA A 207 17.34 -1.78 1.23
CA ALA A 207 17.12 -3.11 0.67
C ALA A 207 18.24 -4.08 1.06
N LYS A 208 19.51 -3.70 0.88
CA LYS A 208 20.68 -4.50 1.29
C LYS A 208 20.70 -4.82 2.78
N ARG A 209 20.19 -3.92 3.63
CA ARG A 209 20.07 -4.18 5.07
C ARG A 209 19.03 -5.27 5.36
N TYR A 210 17.89 -5.24 4.67
CA TYR A 210 16.87 -6.28 4.81
C TYR A 210 17.29 -7.62 4.26
N TRP A 211 18.02 -7.68 3.15
CA TRP A 211 18.53 -8.94 2.60
C TRP A 211 19.44 -9.71 3.58
N LYS A 212 20.21 -9.01 4.42
CA LYS A 212 21.01 -9.62 5.50
C LYS A 212 20.17 -10.38 6.53
N THR A 213 18.88 -10.09 6.64
CA THR A 213 17.93 -10.81 7.50
C THR A 213 17.26 -11.99 6.81
N GLY A 214 17.56 -12.24 5.54
CA GLY A 214 16.91 -13.24 4.70
C GLY A 214 15.57 -12.78 4.09
N ALA A 215 15.13 -11.55 4.36
CA ALA A 215 13.88 -11.03 3.81
C ALA A 215 14.05 -10.58 2.35
N ARG A 216 12.98 -10.71 1.57
CA ARG A 216 12.88 -10.13 0.23
C ARG A 216 12.29 -8.72 0.30
N THR A 217 12.70 -7.85 -0.63
CA THR A 217 12.25 -6.46 -0.65
C THR A 217 11.48 -6.12 -1.92
N PHE A 218 10.60 -5.14 -1.79
CA PHE A 218 10.03 -4.41 -2.90
C PHE A 218 10.51 -2.96 -2.82
N ARG A 219 11.17 -2.50 -3.88
CA ARG A 219 11.69 -1.14 -3.97
C ARG A 219 11.06 -0.42 -5.18
N VAL A 220 10.80 0.87 -5.04
CA VAL A 220 10.49 1.74 -6.16
C VAL A 220 11.73 2.56 -6.47
N SER A 221 12.12 2.66 -7.73
CA SER A 221 13.27 3.46 -8.17
C SER A 221 12.84 4.61 -9.06
N SER A 222 13.41 5.79 -8.84
CA SER A 222 13.31 6.94 -9.74
C SER A 222 14.40 6.95 -10.81
N ALA A 223 15.44 6.12 -10.66
CA ALA A 223 16.53 5.96 -11.63
C ALA A 223 16.11 5.00 -12.76
N TRP A 224 15.40 5.50 -13.77
CA TRP A 224 14.98 4.70 -14.92
C TRP A 224 15.09 5.49 -16.24
N THR A 225 15.23 4.75 -17.34
CA THR A 225 15.22 5.27 -18.70
C THR A 225 14.04 4.69 -19.49
N LEU A 226 13.46 5.47 -20.39
CA LEU A 226 12.42 5.01 -21.30
C LEU A 226 13.08 4.37 -22.53
N ILE A 227 12.91 3.06 -22.72
CA ILE A 227 13.42 2.29 -23.87
C ILE A 227 12.22 1.57 -24.50
N ASP A 228 11.95 1.83 -25.77
CA ASP A 228 10.82 1.25 -26.52
C ASP A 228 9.46 1.36 -25.80
N GLY A 229 9.22 2.51 -25.17
CA GLY A 229 8.00 2.76 -24.41
C GLY A 229 7.92 2.06 -23.04
N VAL A 230 8.97 1.35 -22.62
CA VAL A 230 9.09 0.67 -21.34
C VAL A 230 10.08 1.40 -20.43
N ARG A 231 9.68 1.67 -19.19
CA ARG A 231 10.60 2.20 -18.17
C ARG A 231 11.54 1.10 -17.69
N ARG A 232 12.83 1.24 -17.98
CA ARG A 232 13.88 0.32 -17.52
C ARG A 232 14.58 0.94 -16.32
N VAL A 233 14.59 0.23 -15.20
CA VAL A 233 15.31 0.66 -14.00
C VAL A 233 16.81 0.52 -14.23
N ASN A 234 17.58 1.57 -13.91
CA ASN A 234 19.02 1.62 -14.19
C ASN A 234 19.88 1.15 -13.02
N ASP A 235 19.34 1.15 -11.80
CA ASP A 235 20.05 0.84 -10.54
C ASP A 235 19.63 -0.52 -9.95
N ILE A 236 19.31 -1.50 -10.81
CA ILE A 236 18.98 -2.87 -10.40
C ILE A 236 20.21 -3.54 -9.78
N ALA A 237 20.09 -4.04 -8.56
CA ALA A 237 21.13 -4.82 -7.92
C ALA A 237 21.08 -6.29 -8.37
N PRO A 238 22.19 -7.08 -8.17
CA PRO A 238 22.22 -8.51 -8.53
C PRO A 238 21.10 -9.34 -7.90
N ASP A 239 20.68 -8.99 -6.67
CA ASP A 239 19.61 -9.67 -5.94
C ASP A 239 18.21 -9.12 -6.26
N GLU A 240 18.07 -8.26 -7.25
CA GLU A 240 16.81 -7.68 -7.69
C GLU A 240 16.43 -8.09 -9.11
N SER A 241 15.14 -8.11 -9.37
CA SER A 241 14.56 -8.21 -10.70
C SER A 241 13.55 -7.08 -10.90
N GLN A 242 13.53 -6.49 -12.09
CA GLN A 242 12.50 -5.49 -12.40
C GLN A 242 11.11 -6.15 -12.42
N CYS A 243 10.13 -5.49 -11.83
CA CYS A 243 8.74 -5.95 -11.79
C CYS A 243 8.22 -6.27 -13.21
N PRO A 244 7.84 -7.52 -13.52
CA PRO A 244 7.39 -7.92 -14.86
C PRO A 244 6.18 -7.12 -15.35
N LYS A 245 5.28 -6.70 -14.46
CA LYS A 245 4.13 -5.85 -14.80
C LYS A 245 4.55 -4.50 -15.38
N THR A 246 5.70 -3.97 -14.99
CA THR A 246 6.22 -2.70 -15.51
C THR A 246 6.93 -2.85 -16.84
N ILE A 247 7.25 -4.07 -17.24
CA ILE A 247 7.89 -4.41 -18.51
C ILE A 247 6.83 -4.76 -19.58
N SER A 248 5.79 -5.52 -19.17
CA SER A 248 4.77 -6.00 -20.09
C SER A 248 3.37 -5.71 -19.57
N LYS A 249 2.55 -5.07 -20.41
CA LYS A 249 1.11 -4.86 -20.11
C LYS A 249 0.31 -6.16 -20.05
N LYS A 250 0.81 -7.25 -20.64
CA LYS A 250 0.16 -8.57 -20.66
C LYS A 250 0.28 -9.32 -19.33
N VAL A 251 1.21 -8.92 -18.45
CA VAL A 251 1.42 -9.54 -17.15
C VAL A 251 0.59 -8.83 -16.09
N SER A 252 -0.18 -9.56 -15.30
CA SER A 252 -0.84 -9.08 -14.09
C SER A 252 -0.16 -9.63 -12.82
N CYS A 253 -0.51 -9.11 -11.65
CA CYS A 253 0.07 -9.60 -10.39
C CYS A 253 -0.38 -11.04 -10.08
N ILE A 254 -1.60 -11.43 -10.47
CA ILE A 254 -2.09 -12.79 -10.29
C ILE A 254 -1.30 -13.79 -11.13
N ASP A 255 -0.92 -13.42 -12.37
CA ASP A 255 -0.13 -14.28 -13.25
C ASP A 255 1.33 -14.36 -12.81
N CYS A 256 1.87 -13.24 -12.31
CA CYS A 256 3.27 -13.10 -11.92
C CYS A 256 3.57 -13.75 -10.56
N GLY A 257 2.81 -13.39 -9.51
CA GLY A 257 2.90 -13.90 -8.14
C GLY A 257 4.23 -13.68 -7.43
N LEU A 258 5.17 -12.88 -7.92
CA LEU A 258 6.53 -12.76 -7.37
C LEU A 258 6.61 -12.02 -6.03
N CYS A 259 5.55 -11.32 -5.60
CA CYS A 259 5.56 -10.45 -4.42
C CYS A 259 4.94 -11.14 -3.19
N ASP A 260 5.27 -12.40 -2.97
CA ASP A 260 4.72 -13.28 -1.93
C ASP A 260 5.68 -13.53 -0.74
N GLY A 261 6.68 -12.67 -0.56
CA GLY A 261 7.72 -12.88 0.45
C GLY A 261 8.55 -14.13 0.15
N LEU A 262 8.68 -15.00 1.13
CA LEU A 262 9.43 -16.25 1.03
C LEU A 262 8.54 -17.46 0.70
N LYS A 263 7.23 -17.28 0.53
CA LYS A 263 6.25 -18.36 0.42
C LYS A 263 6.60 -19.41 -0.62
N ARG A 264 7.08 -19.00 -1.80
CA ARG A 264 7.44 -19.92 -2.90
C ARG A 264 8.94 -20.17 -3.04
N GLY A 265 9.76 -19.78 -2.06
CA GLY A 265 11.20 -19.99 -2.08
C GLY A 265 11.96 -19.18 -3.14
N ILE A 266 11.34 -18.17 -3.75
CA ILE A 266 11.98 -17.27 -4.70
C ILE A 266 12.95 -16.38 -3.91
N LYS A 267 14.17 -16.18 -4.44
CA LYS A 267 15.22 -15.41 -3.74
C LYS A 267 15.27 -13.95 -4.15
N ASN A 268 15.04 -13.63 -5.43
CA ASN A 268 15.19 -12.27 -5.94
C ASN A 268 14.14 -11.32 -5.35
N SER A 269 14.61 -10.18 -4.91
CA SER A 269 13.79 -9.02 -4.56
C SER A 269 13.24 -8.34 -5.82
N ILE A 270 12.26 -7.46 -5.67
CA ILE A 270 11.60 -6.81 -6.80
C ILE A 270 11.85 -5.30 -6.74
N VAL A 271 12.21 -4.72 -7.89
CA VAL A 271 12.27 -3.27 -8.07
C VAL A 271 11.33 -2.85 -9.19
N ALA A 272 10.61 -1.75 -8.98
CA ALA A 272 9.73 -1.15 -9.98
C ALA A 272 10.13 0.30 -10.27
N PRO A 273 10.00 0.79 -11.51
CA PRO A 273 10.18 2.19 -11.80
C PRO A 273 9.05 3.02 -11.18
N SER A 274 9.35 4.21 -10.68
CA SER A 274 8.35 5.14 -10.19
C SER A 274 7.33 5.47 -11.28
N HIS A 275 6.04 5.49 -10.91
CA HIS A 275 4.96 5.73 -11.86
C HIS A 275 3.75 6.39 -11.18
N GLY A 276 2.77 6.81 -11.97
CA GLY A 276 1.55 7.46 -11.48
C GLY A 276 1.76 8.94 -11.11
N ASN A 277 0.72 9.53 -10.52
CA ASN A 277 0.68 10.96 -10.22
C ASN A 277 1.69 11.41 -9.15
N GLY A 278 2.15 10.49 -8.29
CA GLY A 278 3.12 10.74 -7.23
C GLY A 278 4.58 10.49 -7.64
N ALA A 279 4.85 10.08 -8.90
CA ALA A 279 6.20 9.71 -9.34
C ALA A 279 7.23 10.84 -9.18
N ALA A 280 6.81 12.10 -9.35
CA ALA A 280 7.68 13.27 -9.18
C ALA A 280 8.14 13.45 -7.71
N TYR A 281 7.29 13.09 -6.75
CA TYR A 281 7.64 13.16 -5.33
C TYR A 281 8.49 11.97 -4.88
N HIS A 282 8.38 10.84 -5.57
CA HIS A 282 9.19 9.66 -5.26
C HIS A 282 10.69 9.90 -5.50
N ALA A 283 11.05 10.78 -6.41
CA ALA A 283 12.45 11.13 -6.68
C ALA A 283 13.10 11.93 -5.54
N ALA A 284 12.30 12.50 -4.64
CA ALA A 284 12.74 13.27 -3.49
C ALA A 284 12.82 12.44 -2.18
N LEU A 285 12.37 11.20 -2.19
CA LEU A 285 12.50 10.23 -1.09
C LEU A 285 13.83 9.49 -1.18
#